data_e3e62eb9ac4ed9c0f5ed42a5609f66a0
#
_entry.id   e3e62eb9ac4ed9c0f5ed42a5609f66a0
#
_cell.length_a   1.000
_cell.length_b   1.000
_cell.length_c   1.000
_cell.angle_alpha   90.00
_cell.angle_beta   90.00
_cell.angle_gamma   90.00
#
_symmetry.space_group_name_H-M   'P 1'
#
loop_
_entity.id
_entity.type
_entity.pdbx_description
1 polymer ?
#
loop_
_entity_poly.entity_id
_entity_poly.type
_entity_poly.pdbx_seq_one_letter_code
_entity_poly.pdbx_strand_id
1 'polypeptide(L)'
;MCIRDRYKSHSLDVHISRTWSLSRQLGNYVTTVPAQMRRGPRWFTGSLDAIYQNFNLINDERPENIIVFGADHIYRVDARQMLDEHIQGGFGATVAGIRAPRTEANQFGVITIGEGSNRIEQFLEKPENPPGLPDSPDEILASMGNYIFSTEMLMDLASDDAASESSKHDIGGDLIPALVERGEAGVYDFTKNVVPGDTVDNRHYWRDVGTIDSFFDANMDLVRPRPAFDLYNREWPIFSYSRNLPPAKFVIDDSGASPDVVNSVVASGVVVSGGRVVNSVVGSGTFVRAGADIQNAVLFDDVHVGEGAVIRNCVIDKNVHIPPGMEIGVDPKADADRYHVSDGGVVVIPKNVVIPKT
;
A
#
# COMPACT_ATOMS: atom_id res chain seq x y z
N MET A 1 -5.94 -15.58 -7.78
CA MET A 1 -5.97 -14.38 -6.90
C MET A 1 -7.09 -13.46 -7.36
N CYS A 2 -7.91 -12.98 -6.43
CA CYS A 2 -9.00 -12.04 -6.71
C CYS A 2 -8.68 -10.71 -6.02
N ILE A 3 -8.76 -9.61 -6.75
CA ILE A 3 -8.51 -8.27 -6.24
C ILE A 3 -9.82 -7.49 -6.27
N ARG A 4 -10.21 -6.93 -5.14
CA ARG A 4 -11.48 -6.24 -4.96
C ARG A 4 -11.26 -4.77 -4.65
N ASP A 5 -12.07 -3.93 -5.28
CA ASP A 5 -12.13 -2.51 -5.00
C ASP A 5 -13.58 -2.14 -4.64
N ARG A 6 -13.74 -1.25 -3.67
CA ARG A 6 -15.07 -0.80 -3.21
C ARG A 6 -15.72 0.13 -4.23
N TYR A 7 -14.93 0.97 -4.92
CA TYR A 7 -15.38 1.87 -5.99
C TYR A 7 -14.19 2.48 -6.75
N LYS A 8 -14.44 3.00 -7.98
CA LYS A 8 -13.43 3.63 -8.86
C LYS A 8 -12.25 2.71 -9.24
N SER A 9 -12.53 1.44 -9.50
CA SER A 9 -11.56 0.38 -9.75
C SER A 9 -10.70 0.57 -11.02
N HIS A 10 -11.08 1.44 -11.97
CA HIS A 10 -10.51 1.47 -13.31
C HIS A 10 -8.97 1.53 -13.36
N SER A 11 -8.34 2.38 -12.53
CA SER A 11 -6.87 2.48 -12.51
C SER A 11 -6.21 1.20 -12.00
N LEU A 12 -6.82 0.56 -10.99
CA LEU A 12 -6.38 -0.72 -10.44
C LEU A 12 -6.56 -1.85 -11.46
N ASP A 13 -7.71 -1.91 -12.13
CA ASP A 13 -8.00 -2.91 -13.18
C ASP A 13 -6.98 -2.84 -14.32
N VAL A 14 -6.65 -1.63 -14.76
CA VAL A 14 -5.62 -1.40 -15.79
C VAL A 14 -4.25 -1.87 -15.31
N HIS A 15 -3.87 -1.56 -14.08
CA HIS A 15 -2.60 -2.00 -13.51
C HIS A 15 -2.52 -3.52 -13.42
N ILE A 16 -3.53 -4.17 -12.85
CA ILE A 16 -3.58 -5.62 -12.68
C ILE A 16 -3.53 -6.34 -14.01
N SER A 17 -4.36 -5.93 -14.97
CA SER A 17 -4.42 -6.57 -16.29
C SER A 17 -3.11 -6.47 -17.07
N ARG A 18 -2.33 -5.41 -16.84
CA ARG A 18 -1.02 -5.21 -17.47
C ARG A 18 0.11 -5.91 -16.74
N THR A 19 0.04 -6.00 -15.42
CA THR A 19 1.11 -6.56 -14.57
C THR A 19 1.01 -8.07 -14.45
N TRP A 20 -0.21 -8.60 -14.22
CA TRP A 20 -0.42 -9.98 -13.77
C TRP A 20 -1.10 -10.84 -14.85
N SER A 21 -0.62 -10.76 -16.08
CA SER A 21 -1.07 -11.63 -17.17
C SER A 21 -0.45 -13.03 -17.04
N LEU A 22 -0.98 -13.84 -16.12
CA LEU A 22 -0.50 -15.21 -15.87
C LEU A 22 -0.99 -16.17 -16.95
N SER A 23 -0.24 -17.27 -17.14
CA SER A 23 -0.62 -18.31 -18.09
C SER A 23 -1.82 -19.12 -17.58
N ARG A 24 -2.96 -18.95 -18.23
CA ARG A 24 -4.17 -19.74 -17.96
C ARG A 24 -3.97 -21.24 -18.17
N GLN A 25 -3.02 -21.64 -19.01
CA GLN A 25 -2.71 -23.06 -19.25
C GLN A 25 -2.12 -23.75 -18.03
N LEU A 26 -1.54 -22.99 -17.10
CA LEU A 26 -0.99 -23.50 -15.83
C LEU A 26 -2.00 -23.45 -14.68
N GLY A 27 -3.27 -23.08 -14.96
CA GLY A 27 -4.32 -22.98 -13.95
C GLY A 27 -4.22 -21.78 -13.02
N ASN A 28 -3.21 -20.91 -13.20
CA ASN A 28 -3.03 -19.72 -12.38
C ASN A 28 -3.68 -18.51 -13.05
N TYR A 29 -4.38 -17.70 -12.26
CA TYR A 29 -4.95 -16.44 -12.75
C TYR A 29 -5.00 -15.36 -11.67
N VAL A 30 -5.08 -14.12 -12.13
CA VAL A 30 -5.40 -12.94 -11.32
C VAL A 30 -6.58 -12.26 -11.97
N THR A 31 -7.62 -11.97 -11.21
CA THR A 31 -8.81 -11.29 -11.70
C THR A 31 -9.22 -10.17 -10.78
N THR A 32 -9.71 -9.09 -11.37
CA THR A 32 -10.39 -8.01 -10.64
C THR A 32 -11.84 -8.37 -10.45
N VAL A 33 -12.38 -8.05 -9.30
CA VAL A 33 -13.77 -8.31 -8.92
C VAL A 33 -14.42 -7.01 -8.49
N PRO A 34 -14.94 -6.22 -9.44
CA PRO A 34 -15.63 -4.97 -9.12
C PRO A 34 -16.91 -5.24 -8.32
N ALA A 35 -17.32 -4.27 -7.53
CA ALA A 35 -18.56 -4.36 -6.75
C ALA A 35 -19.78 -4.53 -7.68
N GLN A 36 -20.62 -5.53 -7.42
CA GLN A 36 -21.71 -5.98 -8.28
C GLN A 36 -23.08 -5.94 -7.58
N MET A 37 -23.32 -5.15 -6.59
CA MET A 37 -24.65 -4.98 -5.97
C MET A 37 -25.49 -6.28 -5.85
N ARG A 38 -24.88 -7.40 -5.48
CA ARG A 38 -25.54 -8.73 -5.46
C ARG A 38 -26.62 -8.86 -4.37
N ARG A 39 -26.57 -7.97 -3.39
CA ARG A 39 -27.57 -7.89 -2.27
C ARG A 39 -28.52 -6.69 -2.40
N GLY A 40 -28.91 -6.33 -3.61
CA GLY A 40 -29.73 -5.15 -3.91
C GLY A 40 -28.90 -3.90 -4.17
N PRO A 41 -29.48 -2.69 -4.20
CA PRO A 41 -28.78 -1.46 -4.60
C PRO A 41 -27.81 -0.95 -3.51
N ARG A 42 -26.93 -1.82 -3.03
CA ARG A 42 -25.93 -1.53 -2.01
C ARG A 42 -24.54 -1.95 -2.50
N TRP A 43 -23.58 -1.08 -2.34
CA TRP A 43 -22.16 -1.41 -2.47
C TRP A 43 -21.73 -2.27 -1.28
N PHE A 44 -20.48 -2.76 -1.31
CA PHE A 44 -19.91 -3.46 -0.16
C PHE A 44 -19.94 -2.57 1.09
N THR A 45 -20.52 -3.06 2.17
CA THR A 45 -20.64 -2.34 3.43
C THR A 45 -19.40 -2.44 4.29
N GLY A 46 -18.61 -3.51 4.12
CA GLY A 46 -17.36 -3.75 4.82
C GLY A 46 -16.46 -4.72 4.06
N SER A 47 -15.30 -5.02 4.61
CA SER A 47 -14.31 -5.94 4.03
C SER A 47 -14.83 -7.37 4.01
N LEU A 48 -15.56 -7.81 5.04
CA LEU A 48 -16.19 -9.12 5.13
C LEU A 48 -17.36 -9.27 4.16
N ASP A 49 -18.20 -8.23 4.01
CA ASP A 49 -19.31 -8.23 3.04
C ASP A 49 -18.80 -8.35 1.60
N ALA A 50 -17.64 -7.75 1.31
CA ALA A 50 -17.00 -7.92 -0.01
C ALA A 50 -16.61 -9.38 -0.29
N ILE A 51 -16.20 -10.14 0.72
CA ILE A 51 -15.93 -11.58 0.60
C ILE A 51 -17.25 -12.33 0.44
N TYR A 52 -18.22 -12.08 1.31
CA TYR A 52 -19.51 -12.75 1.29
C TYR A 52 -20.24 -12.63 -0.04
N GLN A 53 -20.32 -11.42 -0.59
CA GLN A 53 -21.00 -11.20 -1.87
C GLN A 53 -20.31 -11.90 -3.06
N ASN A 54 -19.12 -12.47 -2.86
CA ASN A 54 -18.35 -13.16 -3.89
C ASN A 54 -18.06 -14.63 -3.54
N PHE A 55 -18.84 -15.25 -2.68
CA PHE A 55 -18.72 -16.66 -2.33
C PHE A 55 -18.78 -17.61 -3.52
N ASN A 56 -19.48 -17.22 -4.61
CA ASN A 56 -19.50 -18.01 -5.83
C ASN A 56 -18.10 -18.26 -6.39
N LEU A 57 -17.19 -17.28 -6.32
CA LEU A 57 -15.81 -17.44 -6.80
C LEU A 57 -15.02 -18.40 -5.92
N ILE A 58 -15.27 -18.36 -4.60
CA ILE A 58 -14.66 -19.30 -3.66
C ILE A 58 -15.19 -20.71 -3.88
N ASN A 59 -16.51 -20.83 -4.08
CA ASN A 59 -17.16 -22.12 -4.36
C ASN A 59 -16.73 -22.75 -5.68
N ASP A 60 -16.43 -21.93 -6.70
CA ASP A 60 -15.94 -22.42 -7.98
C ASP A 60 -14.54 -23.02 -7.87
N GLU A 61 -13.66 -22.41 -7.06
CA GLU A 61 -12.26 -22.84 -6.86
C GLU A 61 -12.08 -23.87 -5.74
N ARG A 62 -12.99 -23.91 -4.77
CA ARG A 62 -12.97 -24.82 -3.61
C ARG A 62 -11.63 -24.90 -2.88
N PRO A 63 -11.02 -23.80 -2.51
CA PRO A 63 -9.76 -23.81 -1.78
C PRO A 63 -9.97 -24.32 -0.35
N GLU A 64 -8.98 -24.98 0.23
CA GLU A 64 -8.98 -25.37 1.65
C GLU A 64 -8.75 -24.13 2.54
N ASN A 65 -7.88 -23.22 2.10
CA ASN A 65 -7.54 -22.01 2.83
C ASN A 65 -7.65 -20.78 1.94
N ILE A 66 -7.99 -19.65 2.52
CA ILE A 66 -8.11 -18.35 1.87
C ILE A 66 -7.16 -17.36 2.53
N ILE A 67 -6.31 -16.72 1.72
CA ILE A 67 -5.41 -15.67 2.16
C ILE A 67 -6.04 -14.33 1.80
N VAL A 68 -6.19 -13.44 2.78
CA VAL A 68 -6.74 -12.09 2.62
C VAL A 68 -5.67 -11.08 3.00
N PHE A 69 -5.29 -10.23 2.06
CA PHE A 69 -4.30 -9.17 2.27
C PHE A 69 -4.90 -7.80 2.00
N GLY A 70 -4.54 -6.81 2.82
CA GLY A 70 -4.75 -5.40 2.53
C GLY A 70 -3.94 -4.97 1.29
N ALA A 71 -4.49 -4.04 0.49
CA ALA A 71 -3.85 -3.59 -0.74
C ALA A 71 -3.08 -2.27 -0.58
N ASP A 72 -3.11 -1.67 0.60
CA ASP A 72 -2.50 -0.39 0.96
C ASP A 72 -1.30 -0.52 1.91
N HIS A 73 -0.70 -1.69 1.96
CA HIS A 73 0.49 -1.96 2.76
C HIS A 73 1.72 -2.22 1.89
N ILE A 74 2.86 -1.68 2.31
CA ILE A 74 4.17 -1.90 1.66
C ILE A 74 5.01 -2.84 2.53
N TYR A 75 5.30 -4.02 2.02
CA TYR A 75 6.13 -5.03 2.67
C TYR A 75 6.57 -6.10 1.67
N ARG A 76 7.50 -6.95 2.08
CA ARG A 76 7.79 -8.22 1.42
C ARG A 76 7.38 -9.37 2.32
N VAL A 77 6.74 -10.36 1.74
CA VAL A 77 6.29 -11.55 2.46
C VAL A 77 6.37 -12.79 1.58
N ASP A 78 6.81 -13.91 2.16
CA ASP A 78 6.50 -15.22 1.63
C ASP A 78 5.28 -15.76 2.37
N ALA A 79 4.12 -15.65 1.74
CA ALA A 79 2.85 -16.08 2.30
C ALA A 79 2.79 -17.58 2.63
N ARG A 80 3.66 -18.40 2.03
CA ARG A 80 3.73 -19.85 2.32
C ARG A 80 4.16 -20.10 3.76
N GLN A 81 5.09 -19.29 4.31
CA GLN A 81 5.54 -19.43 5.70
C GLN A 81 4.40 -19.18 6.68
N MET A 82 3.56 -18.19 6.41
CA MET A 82 2.36 -17.92 7.21
C MET A 82 1.31 -19.03 7.04
N LEU A 83 1.14 -19.57 5.82
CA LEU A 83 0.23 -20.69 5.55
C LEU A 83 0.68 -21.96 6.28
N ASP A 84 1.97 -22.25 6.28
CA ASP A 84 2.51 -23.43 6.98
C ASP A 84 2.26 -23.33 8.51
N GLU A 85 2.45 -22.16 9.11
CA GLU A 85 2.11 -21.94 10.53
C GLU A 85 0.59 -22.02 10.79
N HIS A 86 -0.24 -21.53 9.88
CA HIS A 86 -1.69 -21.64 9.98
C HIS A 86 -2.13 -23.13 10.02
N ILE A 87 -1.63 -23.93 9.08
CA ILE A 87 -1.95 -25.37 8.99
C ILE A 87 -1.45 -26.10 10.24
N GLN A 88 -0.22 -25.81 10.69
CA GLN A 88 0.34 -26.44 11.89
C GLN A 88 -0.38 -26.02 13.18
N GLY A 89 -0.83 -24.77 13.26
CA GLY A 89 -1.54 -24.23 14.41
C GLY A 89 -2.96 -24.76 14.55
N GLY A 90 -3.58 -25.18 13.44
CA GLY A 90 -4.94 -25.74 13.42
C GLY A 90 -6.02 -24.74 13.84
N PHE A 91 -5.79 -23.45 13.71
CA PHE A 91 -6.77 -22.38 13.97
C PHE A 91 -7.69 -22.16 12.79
N GLY A 92 -8.92 -21.70 13.05
CA GLY A 92 -9.85 -21.27 11.99
C GLY A 92 -9.38 -20.00 11.27
N ALA A 93 -8.61 -19.14 11.96
CA ALA A 93 -7.93 -17.98 11.38
C ALA A 93 -6.54 -17.77 11.96
N THR A 94 -5.64 -17.21 11.13
CA THR A 94 -4.32 -16.72 11.57
C THR A 94 -4.17 -15.27 11.12
N VAL A 95 -3.79 -14.41 12.04
CA VAL A 95 -3.55 -12.97 11.84
C VAL A 95 -2.06 -12.71 11.81
N ALA A 96 -1.55 -12.02 10.78
CA ALA A 96 -0.16 -11.57 10.82
C ALA A 96 -0.02 -10.38 11.77
N GLY A 97 0.91 -10.50 12.72
CA GLY A 97 1.21 -9.47 13.71
C GLY A 97 2.64 -8.96 13.58
N ILE A 98 2.81 -7.67 13.82
CA ILE A 98 4.11 -7.00 13.86
C ILE A 98 4.21 -6.10 15.09
N ARG A 99 5.41 -5.92 15.63
CA ARG A 99 5.64 -4.96 16.71
C ARG A 99 5.58 -3.54 16.16
N ALA A 100 4.83 -2.69 16.82
CA ALA A 100 4.66 -1.28 16.47
C ALA A 100 4.69 -0.41 17.74
N PRO A 101 5.01 0.89 17.62
CA PRO A 101 4.95 1.81 18.75
C PRO A 101 3.54 1.87 19.35
N ARG A 102 3.43 1.82 20.67
CA ARG A 102 2.14 1.90 21.38
C ARG A 102 1.37 3.20 21.08
N THR A 103 2.09 4.27 20.77
CA THR A 103 1.50 5.57 20.40
C THR A 103 0.71 5.53 19.10
N GLU A 104 0.89 4.50 18.26
CA GLU A 104 0.20 4.30 16.99
C GLU A 104 -0.97 3.31 17.09
N ALA A 105 -1.30 2.85 18.30
CA ALA A 105 -2.31 1.82 18.54
C ALA A 105 -3.70 2.15 17.96
N ASN A 106 -4.06 3.43 17.92
CA ASN A 106 -5.33 3.90 17.36
C ASN A 106 -5.45 3.76 15.83
N GLN A 107 -4.39 3.30 15.17
CA GLN A 107 -4.38 3.04 13.72
C GLN A 107 -4.63 1.57 13.40
N PHE A 108 -4.34 0.64 14.34
CA PHE A 108 -4.30 -0.80 14.10
C PHE A 108 -5.18 -1.60 15.05
N GLY A 109 -5.52 -2.82 14.66
CA GLY A 109 -5.97 -3.85 15.58
C GLY A 109 -4.81 -4.27 16.49
N VAL A 110 -5.02 -4.30 17.81
CA VAL A 110 -4.00 -4.69 18.79
C VAL A 110 -4.27 -6.10 19.28
N ILE A 111 -3.25 -6.95 19.19
CA ILE A 111 -3.29 -8.38 19.52
C ILE A 111 -2.65 -8.62 20.88
N THR A 112 -3.36 -9.35 21.75
CA THR A 112 -2.78 -9.92 22.97
C THR A 112 -2.74 -11.44 22.84
N ILE A 113 -1.59 -12.04 23.16
CA ILE A 113 -1.37 -13.49 23.11
C ILE A 113 -1.10 -14.05 24.49
N GLY A 114 -1.47 -15.31 24.71
CA GLY A 114 -1.13 -16.05 25.92
C GLY A 114 0.36 -16.37 26.02
N GLU A 115 0.85 -16.50 27.22
CA GLU A 115 2.25 -16.87 27.47
C GLU A 115 2.60 -18.22 26.86
N GLY A 116 3.61 -18.24 25.97
CA GLY A 116 4.07 -19.45 25.29
C GLY A 116 3.09 -20.02 24.25
N SER A 117 2.10 -19.26 23.82
CA SER A 117 1.07 -19.64 22.85
C SER A 117 1.04 -18.68 21.66
N ASN A 118 0.66 -19.21 20.49
CA ASN A 118 0.32 -18.39 19.32
C ASN A 118 -1.20 -18.10 19.25
N ARG A 119 -1.98 -18.50 20.26
CA ARG A 119 -3.43 -18.21 20.31
C ARG A 119 -3.63 -16.76 20.70
N ILE A 120 -4.53 -16.08 20.00
CA ILE A 120 -4.96 -14.73 20.34
C ILE A 120 -5.96 -14.85 21.50
N GLU A 121 -5.67 -14.16 22.60
CA GLU A 121 -6.56 -14.07 23.77
C GLU A 121 -7.46 -12.83 23.69
N GLN A 122 -6.95 -11.75 23.10
CA GLN A 122 -7.73 -10.53 22.92
C GLN A 122 -7.34 -9.82 21.61
N PHE A 123 -8.33 -9.29 20.93
CA PHE A 123 -8.16 -8.42 19.76
C PHE A 123 -8.95 -7.14 19.98
N LEU A 124 -8.28 -5.99 19.95
CA LEU A 124 -8.87 -4.68 20.14
C LEU A 124 -8.71 -3.85 18.86
N GLU A 125 -9.79 -3.51 18.20
CA GLU A 125 -9.75 -2.70 16.99
C GLU A 125 -9.54 -1.22 17.36
N LYS A 126 -8.40 -0.67 16.94
CA LYS A 126 -8.01 0.75 17.06
C LYS A 126 -8.21 1.35 18.45
N PRO A 127 -7.67 0.73 19.50
CA PRO A 127 -7.83 1.22 20.87
C PRO A 127 -7.00 2.49 21.11
N GLU A 128 -7.50 3.41 21.94
CA GLU A 128 -6.78 4.64 22.27
C GLU A 128 -5.56 4.41 23.15
N ASN A 129 -5.63 3.48 24.11
CA ASN A 129 -4.56 3.26 25.08
C ASN A 129 -4.50 1.78 25.54
N PRO A 130 -4.11 0.85 24.69
CA PRO A 130 -3.99 -0.56 25.06
C PRO A 130 -2.78 -0.80 25.97
N PRO A 131 -2.72 -1.95 26.67
CA PRO A 131 -1.51 -2.38 27.36
C PRO A 131 -0.37 -2.59 26.35
N GLY A 132 0.86 -2.29 26.75
CA GLY A 132 2.06 -2.64 25.98
C GLY A 132 2.42 -4.11 26.14
N LEU A 133 3.39 -4.56 25.35
CA LEU A 133 3.91 -5.92 25.43
C LEU A 133 4.62 -6.16 26.78
N PRO A 134 4.58 -7.38 27.35
CA PRO A 134 5.24 -7.68 28.62
C PRO A 134 6.76 -7.44 28.60
N ASP A 135 7.41 -7.68 27.47
CA ASP A 135 8.85 -7.49 27.26
C ASP A 135 9.21 -6.09 26.74
N SER A 136 8.25 -5.33 26.25
CA SER A 136 8.42 -3.96 25.73
C SER A 136 7.15 -3.12 25.95
N PRO A 137 7.01 -2.43 27.10
CA PRO A 137 5.78 -1.69 27.45
C PRO A 137 5.42 -0.53 26.49
N ASP A 138 6.38 -0.03 25.73
CA ASP A 138 6.19 1.04 24.73
C ASP A 138 5.80 0.51 23.35
N GLU A 139 5.72 -0.81 23.18
CA GLU A 139 5.32 -1.47 21.95
C GLU A 139 4.01 -2.26 22.15
N ILE A 140 3.34 -2.49 21.02
CA ILE A 140 2.17 -3.37 20.88
C ILE A 140 2.45 -4.43 19.82
N LEU A 141 1.65 -5.50 19.81
CA LEU A 141 1.57 -6.40 18.66
C LEU A 141 0.40 -5.93 17.79
N ALA A 142 0.73 -5.24 16.70
CA ALA A 142 -0.24 -4.70 15.76
C ALA A 142 -0.64 -5.73 14.70
N SER A 143 -1.92 -5.81 14.38
CA SER A 143 -2.41 -6.56 13.23
C SER A 143 -1.97 -5.87 11.94
N MET A 144 -1.37 -6.62 11.03
CA MET A 144 -0.98 -6.12 9.72
C MET A 144 -2.16 -6.08 8.71
N GLY A 145 -3.37 -6.46 9.11
CA GLY A 145 -4.49 -6.58 8.15
C GLY A 145 -4.33 -7.73 7.16
N ASN A 146 -3.45 -8.67 7.45
CA ASN A 146 -3.18 -9.86 6.66
C ASN A 146 -3.67 -11.09 7.40
N TYR A 147 -4.50 -11.89 6.74
CA TYR A 147 -5.20 -13.00 7.37
C TYR A 147 -5.11 -14.26 6.52
N ILE A 148 -5.08 -15.42 7.18
CA ILE A 148 -5.37 -16.71 6.55
C ILE A 148 -6.55 -17.34 7.29
N PHE A 149 -7.50 -17.83 6.55
CA PHE A 149 -8.70 -18.50 7.07
C PHE A 149 -8.83 -19.90 6.50
N SER A 150 -9.31 -20.85 7.30
CA SER A 150 -9.93 -22.03 6.72
C SER A 150 -11.19 -21.61 5.97
N THR A 151 -11.40 -22.14 4.78
CA THR A 151 -12.52 -21.74 3.92
C THR A 151 -13.88 -21.97 4.59
N GLU A 152 -14.06 -23.13 5.23
CA GLU A 152 -15.29 -23.49 5.92
C GLU A 152 -15.62 -22.45 7.01
N MET A 153 -14.66 -22.16 7.90
CA MET A 153 -14.85 -21.19 8.99
C MET A 153 -15.18 -19.78 8.48
N LEU A 154 -14.47 -19.34 7.44
CA LEU A 154 -14.72 -18.02 6.86
C LEU A 154 -16.11 -17.92 6.24
N MET A 155 -16.56 -18.97 5.52
CA MET A 155 -17.86 -18.97 4.87
C MET A 155 -19.01 -19.01 5.88
N ASP A 156 -18.89 -19.81 6.92
CA ASP A 156 -19.89 -19.92 7.97
C ASP A 156 -20.05 -18.60 8.71
N LEU A 157 -18.94 -18.03 9.19
CA LEU A 157 -18.98 -16.77 9.95
C LEU A 157 -19.39 -15.57 9.11
N ALA A 158 -18.95 -15.49 7.85
CA ALA A 158 -19.38 -14.41 6.98
C ALA A 158 -20.88 -14.52 6.61
N SER A 159 -21.44 -15.74 6.60
CA SER A 159 -22.87 -15.94 6.41
C SER A 159 -23.66 -15.52 7.64
N ASP A 160 -23.19 -15.84 8.85
CA ASP A 160 -23.78 -15.42 10.11
C ASP A 160 -23.74 -13.88 10.24
N ASP A 161 -22.57 -13.28 9.96
CA ASP A 161 -22.38 -11.84 10.00
C ASP A 161 -23.28 -11.09 9.01
N ALA A 162 -23.43 -11.65 7.81
CA ALA A 162 -24.29 -11.04 6.78
C ALA A 162 -25.77 -10.94 7.18
N ALA A 163 -26.23 -11.75 8.15
CA ALA A 163 -27.56 -11.68 8.72
C ALA A 163 -27.68 -10.68 9.88
N SER A 164 -26.56 -10.17 10.40
CA SER A 164 -26.55 -9.22 11.53
C SER A 164 -26.77 -7.78 11.06
N GLU A 165 -27.77 -7.10 11.59
CA GLU A 165 -28.03 -5.68 11.32
C GLU A 165 -27.09 -4.74 12.11
N SER A 166 -26.46 -5.23 13.18
CA SER A 166 -25.58 -4.44 14.04
C SER A 166 -24.11 -4.48 13.64
N SER A 167 -23.75 -5.41 12.77
CA SER A 167 -22.38 -5.57 12.28
C SER A 167 -21.98 -4.46 11.28
N LYS A 168 -20.72 -4.09 11.32
CA LYS A 168 -20.09 -3.23 10.30
C LYS A 168 -19.61 -4.04 9.10
N HIS A 169 -19.71 -5.37 9.19
CA HIS A 169 -19.24 -6.31 8.20
C HIS A 169 -17.74 -6.17 7.89
N ASP A 170 -16.96 -5.92 8.92
CA ASP A 170 -15.52 -5.74 8.84
C ASP A 170 -14.75 -6.94 9.39
N ILE A 171 -13.64 -7.31 8.72
CA ILE A 171 -12.84 -8.46 9.14
C ILE A 171 -12.20 -8.21 10.51
N GLY A 172 -11.53 -7.05 10.67
CA GLY A 172 -10.84 -6.71 11.92
C GLY A 172 -11.80 -6.39 13.06
N GLY A 173 -12.89 -5.65 12.78
CA GLY A 173 -13.82 -5.18 13.79
C GLY A 173 -14.87 -6.20 14.24
N ASP A 174 -15.26 -7.12 13.35
CA ASP A 174 -16.37 -8.05 13.62
C ASP A 174 -15.93 -9.52 13.57
N LEU A 175 -15.23 -9.95 12.49
CA LEU A 175 -14.90 -11.37 12.29
C LEU A 175 -13.80 -11.87 13.24
N ILE A 176 -12.68 -11.15 13.33
CA ILE A 176 -11.55 -11.59 14.19
C ILE A 176 -11.95 -11.64 15.66
N PRO A 177 -12.64 -10.65 16.26
CA PRO A 177 -13.14 -10.76 17.63
C PRO A 177 -14.03 -11.98 17.85
N ALA A 178 -14.93 -12.30 16.92
CA ALA A 178 -15.79 -13.49 17.03
C ALA A 178 -14.98 -14.80 17.01
N LEU A 179 -13.90 -14.87 16.23
CA LEU A 179 -13.00 -16.02 16.22
C LEU A 179 -12.15 -16.12 17.49
N VAL A 180 -11.73 -14.98 18.05
CA VAL A 180 -11.03 -14.93 19.35
C VAL A 180 -11.91 -15.47 20.47
N GLU A 181 -13.18 -15.07 20.53
CA GLU A 181 -14.15 -15.58 21.51
C GLU A 181 -14.37 -17.09 21.43
N ARG A 182 -14.28 -17.66 20.21
CA ARG A 182 -14.36 -19.12 19.98
C ARG A 182 -13.04 -19.85 20.26
N GLY A 183 -11.93 -19.11 20.49
CA GLY A 183 -10.60 -19.68 20.64
C GLY A 183 -9.97 -20.21 19.34
N GLU A 184 -10.50 -19.74 18.19
CA GLU A 184 -10.14 -20.17 16.84
C GLU A 184 -9.23 -19.20 16.10
N ALA A 185 -8.67 -18.19 16.79
CA ALA A 185 -7.73 -17.22 16.23
C ALA A 185 -6.31 -17.45 16.72
N GLY A 186 -5.38 -17.54 15.77
CA GLY A 186 -3.94 -17.59 16.03
C GLY A 186 -3.21 -16.36 15.45
N VAL A 187 -1.98 -16.12 15.91
CA VAL A 187 -1.11 -15.08 15.38
C VAL A 187 0.10 -15.68 14.68
N TYR A 188 0.45 -15.10 13.54
CA TYR A 188 1.73 -15.30 12.87
C TYR A 188 2.64 -14.11 13.15
N ASP A 189 3.78 -14.35 13.78
CA ASP A 189 4.78 -13.30 14.02
C ASP A 189 5.52 -12.98 12.71
N PHE A 190 5.21 -11.83 12.11
CA PHE A 190 5.81 -11.41 10.85
C PHE A 190 7.34 -11.26 10.92
N THR A 191 7.90 -11.05 12.11
CA THR A 191 9.35 -10.97 12.26
C THR A 191 10.09 -12.28 11.93
N LYS A 192 9.36 -13.39 11.85
CA LYS A 192 9.90 -14.71 11.42
C LYS A 192 9.88 -14.86 9.89
N ASN A 193 9.15 -14.00 9.16
CA ASN A 193 9.09 -14.10 7.71
C ASN A 193 10.42 -13.69 7.09
N VAL A 194 10.99 -14.53 6.26
CA VAL A 194 12.26 -14.30 5.59
C VAL A 194 12.07 -14.54 4.10
N VAL A 195 12.40 -13.55 3.30
CA VAL A 195 12.42 -13.70 1.84
C VAL A 195 13.86 -13.75 1.32
N PRO A 196 14.13 -14.42 0.19
CA PRO A 196 15.46 -14.43 -0.43
C PRO A 196 15.98 -13.00 -0.68
N GLY A 197 17.27 -12.78 -0.45
CA GLY A 197 17.90 -11.48 -0.64
C GLY A 197 17.63 -10.42 0.42
N ASP A 198 16.90 -10.77 1.50
CA ASP A 198 16.71 -9.86 2.62
C ASP A 198 18.01 -9.60 3.38
N THR A 199 18.21 -8.35 3.76
CA THR A 199 19.27 -7.91 4.67
C THR A 199 18.69 -7.60 6.04
N VAL A 200 19.55 -7.44 7.05
CA VAL A 200 19.12 -7.07 8.40
C VAL A 200 18.37 -5.72 8.40
N ASP A 201 18.79 -4.80 7.53
CA ASP A 201 18.23 -3.44 7.48
C ASP A 201 16.84 -3.39 6.83
N ASN A 202 16.52 -4.30 5.89
CA ASN A 202 15.24 -4.31 5.18
C ASN A 202 14.27 -5.41 5.65
N ARG A 203 14.73 -6.29 6.53
CA ARG A 203 13.89 -7.31 7.16
C ARG A 203 12.87 -6.63 8.07
N HIS A 204 11.62 -7.11 8.01
CA HIS A 204 10.52 -6.61 8.82
C HIS A 204 9.99 -5.20 8.46
N TYR A 205 10.39 -4.67 7.31
CA TYR A 205 9.78 -3.43 6.85
C TYR A 205 8.30 -3.67 6.54
N TRP A 206 7.45 -2.94 7.21
CA TRP A 206 6.03 -2.86 6.96
C TRP A 206 5.55 -1.43 7.16
N ARG A 207 4.72 -0.94 6.25
CA ARG A 207 4.14 0.40 6.34
C ARG A 207 2.74 0.41 5.72
N ASP A 208 1.77 0.88 6.48
CA ASP A 208 0.47 1.27 5.97
C ASP A 208 0.58 2.62 5.25
N VAL A 209 0.03 2.72 4.04
CA VAL A 209 0.02 3.95 3.24
C VAL A 209 -1.40 4.45 2.99
N GLY A 210 -2.29 4.25 3.93
CA GLY A 210 -3.70 4.68 3.91
C GLY A 210 -3.90 6.20 3.98
N THR A 211 -2.87 6.99 4.28
CA THR A 211 -2.90 8.46 4.24
C THR A 211 -1.94 9.01 3.21
N ILE A 212 -2.17 10.27 2.77
CA ILE A 212 -1.25 10.96 1.84
C ILE A 212 0.14 11.10 2.46
N ASP A 213 0.21 11.42 3.74
CA ASP A 213 1.47 11.62 4.45
C ASP A 213 2.24 10.31 4.56
N SER A 214 1.62 9.21 4.96
CA SER A 214 2.27 7.90 5.02
C SER A 214 2.70 7.39 3.64
N PHE A 215 1.90 7.66 2.59
CA PHE A 215 2.28 7.36 1.21
C PHE A 215 3.49 8.18 0.76
N PHE A 216 3.52 9.50 1.07
CA PHE A 216 4.64 10.36 0.76
C PHE A 216 5.91 9.91 1.48
N ASP A 217 5.83 9.65 2.77
CA ASP A 217 6.95 9.18 3.60
C ASP A 217 7.52 7.84 3.10
N ALA A 218 6.66 6.90 2.71
CA ALA A 218 7.09 5.62 2.14
C ALA A 218 7.89 5.81 0.84
N ASN A 219 7.52 6.79 0.01
CA ASN A 219 8.31 7.14 -1.18
C ASN A 219 9.63 7.83 -0.81
N MET A 220 9.64 8.68 0.22
CA MET A 220 10.86 9.32 0.71
C MET A 220 11.82 8.32 1.39
N ASP A 221 11.34 7.21 1.91
CA ASP A 221 12.20 6.11 2.38
C ASP A 221 13.04 5.52 1.22
N LEU A 222 12.48 5.45 0.01
CA LEU A 222 13.16 4.87 -1.16
C LEU A 222 14.36 5.70 -1.65
N VAL A 223 14.35 7.01 -1.42
CA VAL A 223 15.42 7.92 -1.90
C VAL A 223 16.61 8.02 -0.95
N ARG A 224 16.53 7.36 0.21
CA ARG A 224 17.65 7.32 1.18
C ARG A 224 18.82 6.51 0.61
N PRO A 225 20.07 6.81 0.97
CA PRO A 225 21.24 6.06 0.52
C PRO A 225 21.18 4.56 0.88
N ARG A 226 20.52 4.23 1.98
CA ARG A 226 20.21 2.86 2.43
C ARG A 226 18.72 2.79 2.75
N PRO A 227 17.89 2.49 1.77
CA PRO A 227 16.45 2.42 1.98
C PRO A 227 16.13 1.17 2.81
N ALA A 228 15.22 1.31 3.78
CA ALA A 228 14.73 0.18 4.55
C ALA A 228 13.92 -0.80 3.67
N PHE A 229 13.34 -0.32 2.58
CA PHE A 229 12.69 -1.14 1.56
C PHE A 229 13.50 -1.12 0.27
N ASP A 230 14.24 -2.20 0.00
CA ASP A 230 15.15 -2.28 -1.15
C ASP A 230 14.42 -2.72 -2.43
N LEU A 231 14.27 -1.81 -3.39
CA LEU A 231 13.70 -2.12 -4.72
C LEU A 231 14.63 -3.00 -5.59
N TYR A 232 15.90 -3.10 -5.24
CA TYR A 232 16.92 -3.79 -6.05
C TYR A 232 17.18 -5.23 -5.63
N ASN A 233 16.38 -5.78 -4.71
CA ASN A 233 16.43 -7.21 -4.38
C ASN A 233 16.03 -8.05 -5.61
N ARG A 234 16.99 -8.72 -6.22
CA ARG A 234 16.80 -9.54 -7.43
C ARG A 234 16.33 -10.96 -7.14
N GLU A 235 16.52 -11.43 -5.92
CA GLU A 235 16.13 -12.78 -5.49
C GLU A 235 14.63 -12.87 -5.14
N TRP A 236 14.04 -11.72 -4.74
CA TRP A 236 12.61 -11.58 -4.49
C TRP A 236 12.08 -10.28 -5.11
N PRO A 237 12.01 -10.21 -6.45
CA PRO A 237 11.65 -8.98 -7.14
C PRO A 237 10.17 -8.61 -6.96
N ILE A 238 9.88 -7.31 -6.96
CA ILE A 238 8.53 -6.80 -7.02
C ILE A 238 8.08 -6.76 -8.49
N PHE A 239 7.02 -7.50 -8.81
CA PHE A 239 6.44 -7.46 -10.14
C PHE A 239 5.55 -6.22 -10.30
N SER A 240 5.84 -5.44 -11.33
CA SER A 240 5.05 -4.28 -11.71
C SER A 240 5.04 -4.15 -13.24
N TYR A 241 4.04 -3.46 -13.77
CA TYR A 241 4.03 -3.13 -15.18
C TYR A 241 5.15 -2.15 -15.50
N SER A 242 6.04 -2.55 -16.40
CA SER A 242 7.10 -1.69 -16.91
C SER A 242 6.74 -1.20 -18.32
N ARG A 243 6.72 0.11 -18.52
CA ARG A 243 6.54 0.72 -19.83
C ARG A 243 7.79 0.50 -20.68
N ASN A 244 7.62 0.15 -21.95
CA ASN A 244 8.75 0.04 -22.88
C ASN A 244 9.20 1.44 -23.33
N LEU A 245 9.97 2.11 -22.48
CA LEU A 245 10.52 3.44 -22.69
C LEU A 245 12.06 3.38 -22.70
N PRO A 246 12.72 4.33 -23.36
CA PRO A 246 14.17 4.41 -23.32
C PRO A 246 14.67 4.68 -21.90
N PRO A 247 15.97 4.45 -21.61
CA PRO A 247 16.56 4.85 -20.34
C PRO A 247 16.35 6.34 -20.03
N ALA A 248 16.44 6.69 -18.74
CA ALA A 248 16.43 8.10 -18.32
C ALA A 248 17.61 8.87 -18.94
N LYS A 249 17.38 10.12 -19.30
CA LYS A 249 18.35 10.99 -19.99
C LYS A 249 18.58 12.28 -19.21
N PHE A 250 19.84 12.59 -18.93
CA PHE A 250 20.27 13.79 -18.23
C PHE A 250 21.15 14.61 -19.19
N VAL A 251 20.75 15.85 -19.51
CA VAL A 251 21.45 16.64 -20.54
C VAL A 251 21.59 18.09 -20.13
N ILE A 252 22.71 18.69 -20.54
CA ILE A 252 22.88 20.14 -20.54
C ILE A 252 21.86 20.71 -21.54
N ASP A 253 21.16 21.74 -21.16
CA ASP A 253 20.20 22.42 -22.03
C ASP A 253 20.89 23.35 -23.04
N ASP A 254 20.12 23.95 -23.94
CA ASP A 254 20.63 24.86 -24.96
C ASP A 254 21.22 26.17 -24.37
N SER A 255 20.91 26.51 -23.13
CA SER A 255 21.48 27.66 -22.40
C SER A 255 22.82 27.34 -21.73
N GLY A 256 23.21 26.05 -21.67
CA GLY A 256 24.38 25.58 -20.96
C GLY A 256 24.12 25.18 -19.50
N ALA A 257 22.86 25.18 -19.03
CA ALA A 257 22.52 24.72 -17.69
C ALA A 257 22.66 23.21 -17.54
N SER A 258 23.45 22.78 -16.54
CA SER A 258 23.66 21.36 -16.25
C SER A 258 22.55 20.78 -15.38
N PRO A 259 22.11 19.54 -15.60
CA PRO A 259 21.19 18.87 -14.69
C PRO A 259 21.90 18.52 -13.38
N ASP A 260 21.15 18.61 -12.26
CA ASP A 260 21.60 18.20 -10.94
C ASP A 260 20.58 17.21 -10.35
N VAL A 261 20.94 15.93 -10.28
CA VAL A 261 20.04 14.87 -9.79
C VAL A 261 20.71 14.12 -8.66
N VAL A 262 20.19 14.28 -7.44
CA VAL A 262 20.80 13.74 -6.21
C VAL A 262 19.76 13.04 -5.36
N ASN A 263 20.12 11.90 -4.74
CA ASN A 263 19.27 11.13 -3.84
C ASN A 263 17.85 10.93 -4.40
N SER A 264 17.74 10.49 -5.64
CA SER A 264 16.45 10.40 -6.32
C SER A 264 16.30 9.07 -7.05
N VAL A 265 15.08 8.54 -7.07
CA VAL A 265 14.71 7.37 -7.88
C VAL A 265 14.06 7.88 -9.16
N VAL A 266 14.66 7.54 -10.30
CA VAL A 266 14.25 8.05 -11.61
C VAL A 266 13.91 6.90 -12.55
N ALA A 267 12.68 6.87 -13.04
CA ALA A 267 12.19 5.81 -13.90
C ALA A 267 12.62 5.97 -15.37
N SER A 268 12.33 4.96 -16.20
CA SER A 268 12.61 4.99 -17.64
C SER A 268 11.84 6.09 -18.38
N GLY A 269 12.44 6.60 -19.45
CA GLY A 269 11.83 7.66 -20.28
C GLY A 269 11.88 9.07 -19.69
N VAL A 270 12.43 9.26 -18.50
CA VAL A 270 12.58 10.58 -17.90
C VAL A 270 13.65 11.37 -18.63
N VAL A 271 13.40 12.66 -18.85
CA VAL A 271 14.39 13.60 -19.38
C VAL A 271 14.54 14.78 -18.43
N VAL A 272 15.76 14.98 -17.90
CA VAL A 272 16.11 16.19 -17.14
C VAL A 272 17.07 17.02 -17.98
N SER A 273 16.61 18.18 -18.44
CA SER A 273 17.36 19.11 -19.28
C SER A 273 17.64 20.40 -18.51
N GLY A 274 18.81 20.53 -17.92
CA GLY A 274 19.22 21.72 -17.15
C GLY A 274 18.43 21.99 -15.86
N GLY A 275 17.66 21.01 -15.38
CA GLY A 275 16.87 21.11 -14.16
C GLY A 275 17.52 20.44 -12.95
N ARG A 276 17.02 20.73 -11.77
CA ARG A 276 17.47 20.14 -10.49
C ARG A 276 16.40 19.24 -9.90
N VAL A 277 16.79 18.02 -9.45
CA VAL A 277 15.91 17.03 -8.82
C VAL A 277 16.63 16.45 -7.61
N VAL A 278 16.09 16.65 -6.42
CA VAL A 278 16.72 16.23 -5.16
C VAL A 278 15.69 15.52 -4.26
N ASN A 279 16.11 14.44 -3.62
CA ASN A 279 15.28 13.65 -2.71
C ASN A 279 13.88 13.37 -3.27
N SER A 280 13.80 12.90 -4.51
CA SER A 280 12.51 12.80 -5.21
C SER A 280 12.36 11.47 -5.94
N VAL A 281 11.12 11.03 -6.08
CA VAL A 281 10.73 9.88 -6.91
C VAL A 281 10.10 10.41 -8.19
N VAL A 282 10.66 10.04 -9.36
CA VAL A 282 10.23 10.56 -10.66
C VAL A 282 9.76 9.42 -11.55
N GLY A 283 8.46 9.41 -11.84
CA GLY A 283 7.77 8.43 -12.65
C GLY A 283 8.13 8.49 -14.14
N SER A 284 7.78 7.43 -14.84
CA SER A 284 8.17 7.19 -16.24
C SER A 284 7.67 8.29 -17.18
N GLY A 285 8.50 8.66 -18.14
CA GLY A 285 8.13 9.62 -19.19
C GLY A 285 8.01 11.08 -18.73
N THR A 286 8.48 11.40 -17.53
CA THR A 286 8.49 12.77 -17.00
C THR A 286 9.55 13.63 -17.69
N PHE A 287 9.22 14.90 -17.94
CA PHE A 287 10.14 15.91 -18.48
C PHE A 287 10.36 17.03 -17.50
N VAL A 288 11.63 17.35 -17.19
CA VAL A 288 12.03 18.46 -16.35
C VAL A 288 12.86 19.45 -17.18
N ARG A 289 12.36 20.69 -17.31
CA ARG A 289 12.97 21.74 -18.11
C ARG A 289 14.04 22.53 -17.33
N ALA A 290 14.76 23.37 -18.07
CA ALA A 290 15.82 24.19 -17.54
C ALA A 290 15.39 25.07 -16.36
N GLY A 291 16.26 25.18 -15.36
CA GLY A 291 16.02 25.98 -14.18
C GLY A 291 14.89 25.50 -13.25
N ALA A 292 14.19 24.44 -13.62
CA ALA A 292 13.22 23.83 -12.70
C ALA A 292 13.94 23.23 -11.48
N ASP A 293 13.38 23.43 -10.28
CA ASP A 293 13.95 22.96 -9.01
C ASP A 293 12.90 22.13 -8.24
N ILE A 294 13.13 20.80 -8.19
CA ILE A 294 12.25 19.82 -7.59
C ILE A 294 12.94 19.23 -6.36
N GLN A 295 12.29 19.30 -5.20
CA GLN A 295 12.82 18.75 -3.95
C GLN A 295 11.71 18.11 -3.12
N ASN A 296 12.02 16.94 -2.54
CA ASN A 296 11.09 16.18 -1.71
C ASN A 296 9.74 16.01 -2.43
N ALA A 297 9.74 15.41 -3.61
CA ALA A 297 8.54 15.29 -4.42
C ALA A 297 8.38 13.89 -4.99
N VAL A 298 7.12 13.47 -5.15
CA VAL A 298 6.72 12.27 -5.87
C VAL A 298 5.98 12.68 -7.12
N LEU A 299 6.61 12.50 -8.27
CA LEU A 299 6.02 12.75 -9.58
C LEU A 299 5.64 11.41 -10.22
N PHE A 300 4.37 11.25 -10.56
CA PHE A 300 3.91 10.08 -11.30
C PHE A 300 4.26 10.19 -12.79
N ASP A 301 3.76 9.22 -13.57
CA ASP A 301 4.09 9.12 -14.99
C ASP A 301 3.60 10.33 -15.81
N ASP A 302 4.38 10.68 -16.86
CA ASP A 302 4.03 11.68 -17.85
C ASP A 302 3.78 13.09 -17.26
N VAL A 303 4.50 13.47 -16.22
CA VAL A 303 4.47 14.82 -15.66
C VAL A 303 5.45 15.70 -16.45
N HIS A 304 5.00 16.88 -16.87
CA HIS A 304 5.84 17.86 -17.57
C HIS A 304 6.06 19.07 -16.68
N VAL A 305 7.32 19.32 -16.30
CA VAL A 305 7.72 20.45 -15.45
C VAL A 305 8.34 21.55 -16.30
N GLY A 306 7.69 22.71 -16.32
CA GLY A 306 8.11 23.89 -17.10
C GLY A 306 9.38 24.54 -16.59
N GLU A 307 9.97 25.40 -17.42
CA GLU A 307 11.20 26.13 -17.09
C GLU A 307 11.05 26.96 -15.82
N GLY A 308 12.05 26.91 -14.94
CA GLY A 308 12.08 27.68 -13.71
C GLY A 308 11.00 27.37 -12.70
N ALA A 309 10.23 26.32 -12.88
CA ALA A 309 9.21 25.89 -11.91
C ALA A 309 9.85 25.40 -10.61
N VAL A 310 9.24 25.71 -9.47
CA VAL A 310 9.71 25.31 -8.13
C VAL A 310 8.70 24.39 -7.50
N ILE A 311 9.13 23.18 -7.14
CA ILE A 311 8.26 22.13 -6.59
C ILE A 311 8.86 21.63 -5.27
N ARG A 312 8.07 21.67 -4.20
CA ARG A 312 8.47 21.28 -2.84
C ARG A 312 7.38 20.45 -2.17
N ASN A 313 7.76 19.41 -1.46
CA ASN A 313 6.87 18.61 -0.61
C ASN A 313 5.52 18.26 -1.28
N CYS A 314 5.57 17.66 -2.47
CA CYS A 314 4.39 17.43 -3.29
C CYS A 314 4.25 15.99 -3.74
N VAL A 315 3.01 15.58 -3.97
CA VAL A 315 2.63 14.43 -4.79
C VAL A 315 1.90 14.95 -6.03
N ILE A 316 2.47 14.71 -7.20
CA ILE A 316 1.89 15.12 -8.49
C ILE A 316 1.52 13.89 -9.29
N ASP A 317 0.23 13.69 -9.53
CA ASP A 317 -0.30 12.53 -10.23
C ASP A 317 -0.10 12.64 -11.77
N LYS A 318 -0.51 11.62 -12.49
CA LYS A 318 -0.20 11.39 -13.91
C LYS A 318 -0.72 12.48 -14.84
N ASN A 319 0.01 12.71 -15.93
CA ASN A 319 -0.38 13.60 -17.03
C ASN A 319 -0.61 15.06 -16.59
N VAL A 320 0.16 15.55 -15.65
CA VAL A 320 0.07 16.94 -15.18
C VAL A 320 1.14 17.80 -15.88
N HIS A 321 0.74 18.96 -16.38
CA HIS A 321 1.63 19.94 -16.97
C HIS A 321 1.77 21.12 -16.02
N ILE A 322 2.99 21.32 -15.48
CA ILE A 322 3.35 22.44 -14.63
C ILE A 322 3.84 23.58 -15.52
N PRO A 323 3.20 24.75 -15.50
CA PRO A 323 3.64 25.91 -16.28
C PRO A 323 5.04 26.40 -15.90
N PRO A 324 5.75 27.10 -16.82
CA PRO A 324 7.01 27.76 -16.48
C PRO A 324 6.86 28.75 -15.32
N GLY A 325 7.84 28.78 -14.43
CA GLY A 325 7.89 29.64 -13.27
C GLY A 325 6.85 29.40 -12.17
N MET A 326 6.07 28.33 -12.29
CA MET A 326 5.07 27.97 -11.29
C MET A 326 5.72 27.51 -9.99
N GLU A 327 5.23 28.01 -8.86
CA GLU A 327 5.62 27.59 -7.53
C GLU A 327 4.51 26.72 -6.91
N ILE A 328 4.91 25.53 -6.40
CA ILE A 328 4.03 24.54 -5.73
C ILE A 328 4.75 24.02 -4.49
N GLY A 329 4.09 24.04 -3.34
CA GLY A 329 4.66 23.64 -2.06
C GLY A 329 5.62 24.68 -1.46
N VAL A 330 5.57 25.92 -1.92
CA VAL A 330 6.41 27.06 -1.47
C VAL A 330 5.64 27.98 -0.55
N ASP A 331 4.42 28.33 -0.91
CA ASP A 331 3.53 29.19 -0.09
C ASP A 331 2.33 28.37 0.40
N PRO A 332 2.30 27.95 1.68
CA PRO A 332 1.24 27.11 2.22
C PRO A 332 -0.18 27.69 2.08
N LYS A 333 -0.33 29.03 2.10
CA LYS A 333 -1.63 29.67 1.94
C LYS A 333 -2.10 29.63 0.49
N ALA A 334 -1.24 30.02 -0.42
CA ALA A 334 -1.54 29.99 -1.84
C ALA A 334 -1.78 28.55 -2.33
N ASP A 335 -1.08 27.57 -1.77
CA ASP A 335 -1.27 26.15 -2.09
C ASP A 335 -2.60 25.62 -1.55
N ALA A 336 -2.98 25.94 -0.30
CA ALA A 336 -4.25 25.53 0.30
C ALA A 336 -5.48 26.11 -0.42
N ASP A 337 -5.36 27.31 -1.00
CA ASP A 337 -6.42 27.93 -1.78
C ASP A 337 -6.63 27.25 -3.15
N ARG A 338 -5.62 26.57 -3.67
CA ARG A 338 -5.62 25.99 -5.03
C ARG A 338 -5.67 24.47 -5.06
N TYR A 339 -5.09 23.82 -4.06
CA TYR A 339 -4.82 22.39 -4.05
C TYR A 339 -5.23 21.78 -2.72
N HIS A 340 -5.33 20.45 -2.71
CA HIS A 340 -5.42 19.71 -1.44
C HIS A 340 -4.05 19.70 -0.78
N VAL A 341 -4.00 20.05 0.51
CA VAL A 341 -2.81 19.95 1.36
C VAL A 341 -3.14 18.99 2.50
N SER A 342 -2.28 17.99 2.71
CA SER A 342 -2.44 17.03 3.81
C SER A 342 -2.15 17.66 5.17
N ASP A 343 -2.46 16.94 6.24
CA ASP A 343 -2.16 17.39 7.61
C ASP A 343 -0.66 17.57 7.85
N GLY A 344 0.19 16.78 7.19
CA GLY A 344 1.65 16.91 7.20
C GLY A 344 2.21 17.98 6.25
N GLY A 345 1.35 18.69 5.51
CA GLY A 345 1.75 19.78 4.62
C GLY A 345 2.17 19.33 3.22
N VAL A 346 1.82 18.10 2.82
CA VAL A 346 2.10 17.61 1.45
C VAL A 346 1.04 18.15 0.48
N VAL A 347 1.47 18.83 -0.57
CA VAL A 347 0.58 19.35 -1.61
C VAL A 347 0.28 18.25 -2.63
N VAL A 348 -1.00 18.07 -2.98
CA VAL A 348 -1.44 17.05 -3.92
C VAL A 348 -2.05 17.64 -5.17
N ILE A 349 -1.50 17.29 -6.34
CA ILE A 349 -2.03 17.65 -7.65
C ILE A 349 -2.65 16.41 -8.29
N PRO A 350 -3.97 16.34 -8.47
CA PRO A 350 -4.63 15.19 -9.09
C PRO A 350 -4.28 15.03 -10.57
N LYS A 351 -4.45 13.82 -11.09
CA LYS A 351 -4.18 13.49 -12.49
C LYS A 351 -5.01 14.34 -13.47
N ASN A 352 -4.40 14.63 -14.62
CA ASN A 352 -5.01 15.37 -15.73
C ASN A 352 -5.46 16.80 -15.37
N VAL A 353 -5.02 17.35 -14.26
CA VAL A 353 -5.32 18.75 -13.91
C VAL A 353 -4.56 19.68 -14.84
N VAL A 354 -5.28 20.64 -15.41
CA VAL A 354 -4.69 21.75 -16.16
C VAL A 354 -4.43 22.89 -15.18
N ILE A 355 -3.16 23.15 -14.89
CA ILE A 355 -2.77 24.27 -14.05
C ILE A 355 -2.76 25.53 -14.91
N PRO A 356 -3.57 26.56 -14.59
CA PRO A 356 -3.59 27.80 -15.37
C PRO A 356 -2.22 28.49 -15.30
N LYS A 357 -1.82 29.11 -16.42
CA LYS A 357 -0.65 30.02 -16.41
C LYS A 357 -1.01 31.24 -15.57
N THR A 358 -0.23 31.53 -14.57
CA THR A 358 -0.32 32.79 -13.79
C THR A 358 0.06 33.99 -14.62
#